data_9e4d395a5d554ce3580936726e99ac60
#
_entry.id   9e4d395a5d554ce3580936726e99ac60
#
_cell.length_a   1.000
_cell.length_b   1.000
_cell.length_c   1.000
_cell.angle_alpha   90.00
_cell.angle_beta   90.00
_cell.angle_gamma   90.00
#
_symmetry.space_group_name_H-M   'P 1'
#
loop_
_entity.id
_entity.type
_entity.pdbx_description
1 polymer ?
#
loop_
_entity_poly.entity_id
_entity_poly.type
_entity_poly.pdbx_seq_one_letter_code
_entity_poly.pdbx_strand_id
1 'polypeptide(L)'
;IVSGNNVPIFMFITLGTGVGSGLILNGKVFRGFNGAASEAGHITLVSGGEPCTCGKRGCWETYASVTALIRQTKVAMEKNPESLMHEIAKAEGKISGRTSFDAAKQGDKAAQAVVKQYAQYVADGIVSVENVLQPDIISVGGGISREGEYLLQPVCEYAAANGFNKFMPKTKIVTAQSFNDAGIIG
;
A
#
# COMPACT_ATOMS: atom_id res chain seq x y z
N ILE A 1 1.51 17.68 -8.38
CA ILE A 1 0.94 18.11 -7.08
C ILE A 1 -0.56 18.26 -7.34
N VAL A 2 -1.37 17.31 -6.87
CA VAL A 2 -2.77 17.63 -6.66
C VAL A 2 -2.71 18.67 -5.54
N SER A 3 -2.75 19.95 -5.91
CA SER A 3 -2.79 21.02 -4.93
C SER A 3 -4.08 20.83 -4.13
N GLY A 4 -3.96 20.42 -2.87
CA GLY A 4 -5.08 20.12 -1.99
C GLY A 4 -5.93 21.34 -1.61
N ASN A 5 -5.76 22.46 -2.30
CA ASN A 5 -6.42 23.72 -1.99
C ASN A 5 -7.94 23.73 -2.20
N ASN A 6 -8.52 22.67 -2.80
CA ASN A 6 -9.98 22.55 -2.99
C ASN A 6 -10.51 21.15 -2.63
N VAL A 7 -9.73 20.30 -1.96
CA VAL A 7 -10.13 18.95 -1.55
C VAL A 7 -10.32 18.96 -0.04
N PRO A 8 -11.56 18.83 0.47
CA PRO A 8 -11.85 18.89 1.91
C PRO A 8 -11.10 17.86 2.73
N ILE A 9 -11.03 16.62 2.25
CA ILE A 9 -10.37 15.51 2.95
C ILE A 9 -9.40 14.82 1.99
N PHE A 10 -8.12 15.00 2.20
CA PHE A 10 -7.07 14.36 1.40
C PHE A 10 -6.21 13.48 2.29
N MET A 11 -5.98 12.24 1.87
CA MET A 11 -5.07 11.33 2.55
C MET A 11 -3.93 10.91 1.65
N PHE A 12 -2.72 10.99 2.17
CA PHE A 12 -1.53 10.46 1.56
C PHE A 12 -1.13 9.15 2.27
N ILE A 13 -0.83 8.11 1.49
CA ILE A 13 -0.33 6.82 1.97
C ILE A 13 0.98 6.55 1.25
N THR A 14 2.04 6.24 1.99
CA THR A 14 3.32 5.85 1.41
C THR A 14 3.62 4.38 1.70
N LEU A 15 3.89 3.62 0.64
CA LEU A 15 4.27 2.21 0.67
C LEU A 15 5.77 2.10 0.45
N GLY A 16 6.52 2.08 1.54
CA GLY A 16 7.98 1.97 1.59
C GLY A 16 8.45 0.85 2.50
N THR A 17 9.54 1.06 3.24
CA THR A 17 10.01 0.13 4.29
C THR A 17 8.91 -0.17 5.30
N GLY A 18 8.08 0.84 5.60
CA GLY A 18 6.85 0.73 6.35
C GLY A 18 5.65 1.24 5.55
N VAL A 19 4.51 1.44 6.23
CA VAL A 19 3.33 2.13 5.69
C VAL A 19 3.14 3.42 6.47
N GLY A 20 3.51 4.54 5.85
CA GLY A 20 3.26 5.87 6.41
C GLY A 20 1.98 6.48 5.88
N SER A 21 1.45 7.47 6.59
CA SER A 21 0.29 8.21 6.12
C SER A 21 0.24 9.64 6.66
N GLY A 22 -0.50 10.50 5.95
CA GLY A 22 -0.76 11.88 6.34
C GLY A 22 -2.17 12.27 5.92
N LEU A 23 -2.86 13.03 6.79
CA LEU A 23 -4.22 13.49 6.59
C LEU A 23 -4.26 15.02 6.51
N ILE A 24 -4.90 15.54 5.48
CA ILE A 24 -5.19 16.96 5.30
C ILE A 24 -6.70 17.15 5.39
N LEU A 25 -7.14 18.00 6.29
CA LEU A 25 -8.54 18.39 6.48
C LEU A 25 -8.69 19.88 6.20
N ASN A 26 -9.51 20.21 5.21
CA ASN A 26 -9.78 21.62 4.82
C ASN A 26 -8.48 22.42 4.60
N GLY A 27 -7.52 21.85 3.87
CA GLY A 27 -6.23 22.45 3.55
C GLY A 27 -5.22 22.50 4.69
N LYS A 28 -5.48 21.87 5.85
CA LYS A 28 -4.58 21.86 7.00
C LYS A 28 -4.18 20.43 7.36
N VAL A 29 -2.91 20.24 7.68
CA VAL A 29 -2.41 18.93 8.18
C VAL A 29 -3.09 18.61 9.51
N PHE A 30 -3.76 17.47 9.56
CA PHE A 30 -4.37 16.95 10.78
C PHE A 30 -3.32 16.28 11.65
N ARG A 31 -2.95 16.93 12.73
CA ARG A 31 -1.90 16.46 13.65
C ARG A 31 -2.44 15.67 14.84
N GLY A 32 -3.77 15.67 15.05
CA GLY A 32 -4.35 15.16 16.29
C GLY A 32 -4.00 16.04 17.49
N PHE A 33 -4.37 15.58 18.66
CA PHE A 33 -4.21 16.36 19.87
C PHE A 33 -2.74 16.48 20.37
N ASN A 34 -1.90 15.47 20.06
CA ASN A 34 -0.50 15.39 20.52
C ASN A 34 0.52 15.26 19.37
N GLY A 35 0.11 15.48 18.13
CA GLY A 35 0.97 15.39 16.95
C GLY A 35 1.15 13.99 16.34
N ALA A 36 0.52 12.97 16.90
CA ALA A 36 0.66 11.57 16.48
C ALA A 36 -0.56 11.03 15.70
N ALA A 37 -1.30 11.89 15.02
CA ALA A 37 -2.42 11.46 14.19
C ALA A 37 -1.96 10.87 12.87
N SER A 38 -2.87 10.12 12.24
CA SER A 38 -2.68 9.54 10.90
C SER A 38 -1.62 8.45 10.80
N GLU A 39 -1.44 7.67 11.87
CA GLU A 39 -0.59 6.48 11.88
C GLU A 39 -1.35 5.24 11.34
N ALA A 40 -1.90 5.36 10.11
CA ALA A 40 -2.76 4.32 9.52
C ALA A 40 -2.03 2.99 9.31
N GLY A 41 -0.71 3.00 9.08
CA GLY A 41 0.09 1.77 9.00
C GLY A 41 -0.01 0.88 10.23
N HIS A 42 -0.41 1.45 11.37
CA HIS A 42 -0.56 0.72 12.62
C HIS A 42 -2.01 0.35 12.99
N ILE A 43 -2.98 0.55 12.09
CA ILE A 43 -4.31 -0.07 12.27
C ILE A 43 -4.17 -1.60 12.22
N THR A 44 -5.00 -2.30 12.99
CA THR A 44 -4.97 -3.77 13.00
C THR A 44 -5.68 -4.30 11.77
N LEU A 45 -4.95 -4.92 10.86
CA LEU A 45 -5.51 -5.58 9.67
C LEU A 45 -5.86 -7.04 9.99
N VAL A 46 -4.97 -7.73 10.71
CA VAL A 46 -5.14 -9.14 11.07
C VAL A 46 -4.94 -9.31 12.57
N SER A 47 -6.00 -9.59 13.30
CA SER A 47 -5.91 -9.81 14.75
C SER A 47 -4.96 -10.96 15.08
N GLY A 48 -3.98 -10.73 15.98
CA GLY A 48 -2.98 -11.71 16.36
C GLY A 48 -1.96 -12.08 15.26
N GLY A 49 -1.96 -11.39 14.13
CA GLY A 49 -1.12 -11.67 12.97
C GLY A 49 0.37 -11.38 13.16
N GLU A 50 1.04 -10.92 12.11
CA GLU A 50 2.49 -10.67 12.07
C GLU A 50 2.95 -9.66 13.12
N PRO A 51 4.11 -9.86 13.75
CA PRO A 51 4.65 -8.90 14.72
C PRO A 51 5.00 -7.58 14.02
N CYS A 52 4.71 -6.47 14.70
CA CYS A 52 5.03 -5.12 14.24
C CYS A 52 6.08 -4.47 15.14
N THR A 53 6.92 -3.62 14.57
CA THR A 53 7.95 -2.85 15.31
C THR A 53 7.35 -1.92 16.36
N CYS A 54 6.06 -1.54 16.24
CA CYS A 54 5.35 -0.77 17.27
C CYS A 54 4.98 -1.56 18.53
N GLY A 55 5.35 -2.84 18.62
CA GLY A 55 5.03 -3.74 19.74
C GLY A 55 3.70 -4.48 19.63
N LYS A 56 2.84 -4.13 18.66
CA LYS A 56 1.58 -4.85 18.40
C LYS A 56 1.79 -5.99 17.40
N ARG A 57 0.71 -6.73 17.16
CA ARG A 57 0.63 -7.75 16.09
C ARG A 57 -0.49 -7.40 15.13
N GLY A 58 -0.26 -7.72 13.84
CA GLY A 58 -1.28 -7.62 12.82
C GLY A 58 -1.52 -6.23 12.25
N CYS A 59 -0.57 -5.30 12.42
CA CYS A 59 -0.66 -3.97 11.82
C CYS A 59 -0.66 -4.04 10.28
N TRP A 60 -1.38 -3.14 9.64
CA TRP A 60 -1.43 -3.03 8.18
C TRP A 60 -0.04 -3.00 7.54
N GLU A 61 0.89 -2.24 8.12
CA GLU A 61 2.29 -2.17 7.69
C GLU A 61 2.95 -3.53 7.52
N THR A 62 2.66 -4.47 8.39
CA THR A 62 3.26 -5.81 8.36
C THR A 62 2.75 -6.69 7.21
N TYR A 63 1.78 -6.21 6.44
CA TYR A 63 1.23 -6.88 5.24
C TYR A 63 1.41 -6.06 3.97
N ALA A 64 1.36 -4.73 4.04
CA ALA A 64 1.31 -3.83 2.89
C ALA A 64 2.59 -3.00 2.67
N SER A 65 3.61 -3.11 3.52
CA SER A 65 4.91 -2.49 3.26
C SER A 65 5.72 -3.26 2.22
N VAL A 66 6.73 -2.61 1.62
CA VAL A 66 7.71 -3.29 0.75
C VAL A 66 8.48 -4.36 1.52
N THR A 67 8.77 -4.14 2.80
CA THR A 67 9.38 -5.15 3.68
C THR A 67 8.50 -6.40 3.79
N ALA A 68 7.19 -6.21 3.94
CA ALA A 68 6.23 -7.30 3.96
C ALA A 68 6.15 -8.03 2.61
N LEU A 69 6.15 -7.30 1.50
CA LEU A 69 6.15 -7.86 0.16
C LEU A 69 7.40 -8.74 -0.09
N ILE A 70 8.59 -8.27 0.30
CA ILE A 70 9.83 -9.05 0.20
C ILE A 70 9.73 -10.34 1.01
N ARG A 71 9.16 -10.30 2.23
CA ARG A 71 8.91 -11.50 3.04
C ARG A 71 7.95 -12.47 2.35
N GLN A 72 6.83 -11.97 1.84
CA GLN A 72 5.83 -12.76 1.10
C GLN A 72 6.45 -13.39 -0.15
N THR A 73 7.27 -12.64 -0.88
CA THR A 73 8.01 -13.12 -2.05
C THR A 73 8.94 -14.27 -1.68
N LYS A 74 9.73 -14.15 -0.59
CA LYS A 74 10.61 -15.22 -0.10
C LYS A 74 9.85 -16.50 0.19
N VAL A 75 8.75 -16.40 0.93
CA VAL A 75 7.91 -17.57 1.26
C VAL A 75 7.33 -18.21 0.00
N ALA A 76 6.95 -17.41 -0.99
CA ALA A 76 6.45 -17.94 -2.27
C ALA A 76 7.56 -18.64 -3.07
N MET A 77 8.76 -18.09 -3.11
CA MET A 77 9.93 -18.70 -3.77
C MET A 77 10.28 -20.04 -3.14
N GLU A 78 10.29 -20.15 -1.81
CA GLU A 78 10.57 -21.42 -1.11
C GLU A 78 9.58 -22.53 -1.50
N LYS A 79 8.33 -22.18 -1.80
CA LYS A 79 7.28 -23.12 -2.20
C LYS A 79 7.24 -23.41 -3.70
N ASN A 80 7.91 -22.61 -4.51
CA ASN A 80 7.88 -22.67 -5.97
C ASN A 80 9.31 -22.60 -6.55
N PRO A 81 10.07 -23.71 -6.52
CA PRO A 81 11.48 -23.74 -6.98
C PRO A 81 11.66 -23.32 -8.45
N GLU A 82 10.66 -23.54 -9.31
CA GLU A 82 10.67 -23.20 -10.74
C GLU A 82 10.22 -21.77 -11.03
N SER A 83 9.90 -20.98 -10.03
CA SER A 83 9.44 -19.61 -10.25
C SER A 83 10.55 -18.73 -10.81
N LEU A 84 10.19 -17.86 -11.79
CA LEU A 84 11.08 -16.84 -12.36
C LEU A 84 11.61 -15.85 -11.31
N MET A 85 10.96 -15.75 -10.15
CA MET A 85 11.44 -14.93 -9.04
C MET A 85 12.87 -15.28 -8.62
N HIS A 86 13.28 -16.56 -8.76
CA HIS A 86 14.66 -17.00 -8.45
C HIS A 86 15.68 -16.40 -9.41
N GLU A 87 15.41 -16.44 -10.70
CA GLU A 87 16.30 -15.89 -11.73
C GLU A 87 16.42 -14.37 -11.60
N ILE A 88 15.29 -13.67 -11.39
CA ILE A 88 15.26 -12.21 -11.21
C ILE A 88 16.05 -11.83 -9.95
N ALA A 89 15.81 -12.49 -8.82
CA ALA A 89 16.52 -12.23 -7.57
C ALA A 89 18.03 -12.49 -7.70
N LYS A 90 18.43 -13.52 -8.45
CA LYS A 90 19.84 -13.84 -8.73
C LYS A 90 20.48 -12.76 -9.59
N ALA A 91 19.80 -12.27 -10.62
CA ALA A 91 20.29 -11.21 -11.51
C ALA A 91 20.46 -9.88 -10.76
N GLU A 92 19.54 -9.56 -9.84
CA GLU A 92 19.61 -8.34 -9.00
C GLU A 92 20.54 -8.50 -7.77
N GLY A 93 21.03 -9.69 -7.48
CA GLY A 93 21.82 -10.01 -6.28
C GLY A 93 21.03 -9.95 -4.97
N LYS A 94 19.71 -9.77 -5.02
CA LYS A 94 18.82 -9.67 -3.86
C LYS A 94 17.36 -9.89 -4.24
N ILE A 95 16.54 -10.24 -3.26
CA ILE A 95 15.09 -10.16 -3.38
C ILE A 95 14.66 -8.73 -3.03
N SER A 96 13.98 -8.06 -3.95
CA SER A 96 13.49 -6.69 -3.82
C SER A 96 11.97 -6.61 -3.89
N GLY A 97 11.38 -5.43 -3.65
CA GLY A 97 9.95 -5.21 -3.86
C GLY A 97 9.51 -5.39 -5.31
N ARG A 98 10.45 -5.35 -6.28
CA ARG A 98 10.17 -5.54 -7.71
C ARG A 98 10.19 -7.00 -8.14
N THR A 99 10.88 -7.87 -7.41
CA THR A 99 11.11 -9.28 -7.80
C THR A 99 9.81 -10.00 -8.17
N SER A 100 8.79 -9.93 -7.32
CA SER A 100 7.49 -10.56 -7.60
C SER A 100 6.72 -9.85 -8.70
N PHE A 101 6.80 -8.52 -8.81
CA PHE A 101 6.14 -7.78 -9.89
C PHE A 101 6.75 -8.08 -11.26
N ASP A 102 8.07 -8.10 -11.36
CA ASP A 102 8.78 -8.35 -12.62
C ASP A 102 8.54 -9.80 -13.11
N ALA A 103 8.51 -10.77 -12.20
CA ALA A 103 8.14 -12.15 -12.52
C ALA A 103 6.66 -12.29 -12.91
N ALA A 104 5.76 -11.62 -12.18
CA ALA A 104 4.33 -11.67 -12.45
C ALA A 104 3.98 -11.09 -13.84
N LYS A 105 4.62 -10.00 -14.24
CA LYS A 105 4.49 -9.40 -15.58
C LYS A 105 4.96 -10.33 -16.70
N GLN A 106 5.89 -11.25 -16.40
CA GLN A 106 6.35 -12.28 -17.32
C GLN A 106 5.49 -13.55 -17.29
N GLY A 107 4.40 -13.56 -16.55
CA GLY A 107 3.43 -14.65 -16.52
C GLY A 107 3.65 -15.71 -15.45
N ASP A 108 4.61 -15.52 -14.53
CA ASP A 108 4.85 -16.44 -13.41
C ASP A 108 3.65 -16.49 -12.48
N LYS A 109 3.07 -17.68 -12.32
CA LYS A 109 1.84 -17.90 -11.54
C LYS A 109 2.02 -17.69 -10.04
N ALA A 110 3.16 -18.12 -9.49
CA ALA A 110 3.48 -17.92 -8.09
C ALA A 110 3.64 -16.43 -7.77
N ALA A 111 4.35 -15.70 -8.61
CA ALA A 111 4.53 -14.26 -8.49
C ALA A 111 3.20 -13.49 -8.65
N GLN A 112 2.34 -13.90 -9.61
CA GLN A 112 1.01 -13.32 -9.76
C GLN A 112 0.15 -13.49 -8.50
N ALA A 113 0.26 -14.66 -7.84
CA ALA A 113 -0.44 -14.90 -6.56
C ALA A 113 0.08 -13.96 -5.45
N VAL A 114 1.40 -13.76 -5.36
CA VAL A 114 2.02 -12.83 -4.39
C VAL A 114 1.53 -11.40 -4.64
N VAL A 115 1.59 -10.92 -5.88
CA VAL A 115 1.17 -9.56 -6.22
C VAL A 115 -0.31 -9.35 -5.96
N LYS A 116 -1.16 -10.31 -6.31
CA LYS A 116 -2.60 -10.27 -6.03
C LYS A 116 -2.88 -10.16 -4.53
N GLN A 117 -2.24 -11.00 -3.72
CA GLN A 117 -2.42 -10.97 -2.26
C GLN A 117 -1.91 -9.66 -1.66
N TYR A 118 -0.77 -9.16 -2.14
CA TYR A 118 -0.24 -7.86 -1.71
C TYR A 118 -1.21 -6.72 -2.03
N ALA A 119 -1.75 -6.67 -3.25
CA ALA A 119 -2.74 -5.67 -3.64
C ALA A 119 -4.00 -5.72 -2.75
N GLN A 120 -4.45 -6.92 -2.37
CA GLN A 120 -5.55 -7.08 -1.42
C GLN A 120 -5.22 -6.47 -0.04
N TYR A 121 -4.04 -6.76 0.52
CA TYR A 121 -3.64 -6.17 1.80
C TYR A 121 -3.55 -4.64 1.74
N VAL A 122 -3.06 -4.09 0.62
CA VAL A 122 -3.07 -2.63 0.41
C VAL A 122 -4.50 -2.11 0.40
N ALA A 123 -5.39 -2.76 -0.35
CA ALA A 123 -6.78 -2.35 -0.47
C ALA A 123 -7.57 -2.50 0.83
N ASP A 124 -7.36 -3.55 1.62
CA ASP A 124 -8.02 -3.75 2.93
C ASP A 124 -7.76 -2.58 3.89
N GLY A 125 -6.52 -2.09 3.93
CA GLY A 125 -6.19 -0.91 4.73
C GLY A 125 -6.83 0.35 4.17
N ILE A 126 -6.85 0.53 2.85
CA ILE A 126 -7.53 1.65 2.20
C ILE A 126 -9.03 1.63 2.50
N VAL A 127 -9.69 0.49 2.38
CA VAL A 127 -11.12 0.31 2.73
C VAL A 127 -11.38 0.66 4.20
N SER A 128 -10.48 0.26 5.10
CA SER A 128 -10.58 0.60 6.52
C SER A 128 -10.52 2.13 6.74
N VAL A 129 -9.63 2.81 6.04
CA VAL A 129 -9.52 4.27 6.06
C VAL A 129 -10.76 4.93 5.44
N GLU A 130 -11.24 4.44 4.30
CA GLU A 130 -12.45 4.95 3.65
C GLU A 130 -13.67 4.83 4.57
N ASN A 131 -13.83 3.70 5.26
CA ASN A 131 -14.95 3.49 6.17
C ASN A 131 -14.96 4.42 7.39
N VAL A 132 -13.81 4.96 7.78
CA VAL A 132 -13.67 5.86 8.95
C VAL A 132 -13.68 7.33 8.55
N LEU A 133 -12.94 7.69 7.47
CA LEU A 133 -12.67 9.08 7.11
C LEU A 133 -13.38 9.52 5.84
N GLN A 134 -13.69 8.60 4.95
CA GLN A 134 -14.27 8.83 3.62
C GLN A 134 -13.61 10.02 2.89
N PRO A 135 -12.28 9.97 2.66
CA PRO A 135 -11.58 11.06 2.02
C PRO A 135 -12.03 11.24 0.58
N ASP A 136 -11.95 12.47 0.07
CA ASP A 136 -12.21 12.76 -1.35
C ASP A 136 -11.16 12.09 -2.24
N ILE A 137 -9.90 12.15 -1.78
CA ILE A 137 -8.75 11.57 -2.50
C ILE A 137 -7.83 10.81 -1.53
N ILE A 138 -7.41 9.62 -1.94
CA ILE A 138 -6.28 8.89 -1.38
C ILE A 138 -5.17 8.86 -2.42
N SER A 139 -4.01 9.43 -2.10
CA SER A 139 -2.82 9.40 -2.94
C SER A 139 -1.83 8.36 -2.43
N VAL A 140 -1.51 7.36 -3.25
CA VAL A 140 -0.59 6.27 -2.94
C VAL A 140 0.79 6.58 -3.50
N GLY A 141 1.78 6.72 -2.62
CA GLY A 141 3.19 6.98 -2.96
C GLY A 141 4.13 5.90 -2.44
N GLY A 142 5.43 6.22 -2.44
CA GLY A 142 6.50 5.30 -2.07
C GLY A 142 7.07 4.53 -3.26
N GLY A 143 8.17 3.78 -3.02
CA GLY A 143 8.91 3.12 -4.11
C GLY A 143 8.08 2.15 -4.94
N ILE A 144 7.16 1.43 -4.32
CA ILE A 144 6.33 0.43 -5.00
C ILE A 144 5.20 1.05 -5.84
N SER A 145 4.84 2.31 -5.61
CA SER A 145 3.84 3.00 -6.44
C SER A 145 4.30 3.19 -7.90
N ARG A 146 5.60 3.00 -8.18
CA ARG A 146 6.16 2.98 -9.54
C ARG A 146 5.65 1.81 -10.39
N GLU A 147 5.07 0.78 -9.77
CA GLU A 147 4.40 -0.32 -10.48
C GLU A 147 3.14 0.16 -11.22
N GLY A 148 2.68 1.39 -10.90
CA GLY A 148 1.61 2.08 -11.61
C GLY A 148 0.30 1.31 -11.58
N GLU A 149 -0.36 1.23 -12.74
CA GLU A 149 -1.66 0.56 -12.88
C GLU A 149 -1.61 -0.93 -12.54
N TYR A 150 -0.45 -1.60 -12.68
CA TYR A 150 -0.31 -3.01 -12.32
C TYR A 150 -0.56 -3.28 -10.84
N LEU A 151 -0.27 -2.30 -9.97
CA LEU A 151 -0.63 -2.32 -8.56
C LEU A 151 -1.97 -1.62 -8.31
N LEU A 152 -2.16 -0.42 -8.88
CA LEU A 152 -3.25 0.44 -8.48
C LEU A 152 -4.62 -0.05 -8.98
N GLN A 153 -4.69 -0.61 -10.19
CA GLN A 153 -5.94 -1.12 -10.73
C GLN A 153 -6.58 -2.21 -9.84
N PRO A 154 -5.88 -3.31 -9.45
CA PRO A 154 -6.46 -4.31 -8.57
C PRO A 154 -6.80 -3.77 -7.17
N VAL A 155 -6.04 -2.78 -6.68
CA VAL A 155 -6.37 -2.10 -5.41
C VAL A 155 -7.69 -1.33 -5.53
N CYS A 156 -7.88 -0.55 -6.59
CA CYS A 156 -9.10 0.21 -6.85
C CYS A 156 -10.32 -0.71 -7.04
N GLU A 157 -10.17 -1.79 -7.81
CA GLU A 157 -11.22 -2.77 -8.05
C GLU A 157 -11.66 -3.43 -6.75
N TYR A 158 -10.70 -3.86 -5.92
CA TYR A 158 -10.99 -4.47 -4.63
C TYR A 158 -11.66 -3.48 -3.65
N ALA A 159 -11.14 -2.27 -3.54
CA ALA A 159 -11.71 -1.23 -2.69
C ALA A 159 -13.14 -0.88 -3.13
N ALA A 160 -13.37 -0.75 -4.44
CA ALA A 160 -14.70 -0.50 -4.99
C ALA A 160 -15.72 -1.61 -4.68
N ALA A 161 -15.26 -2.87 -4.66
CA ALA A 161 -16.10 -4.03 -4.37
C ALA A 161 -16.39 -4.20 -2.87
N ASN A 162 -15.44 -3.85 -2.00
CA ASN A 162 -15.47 -4.14 -0.56
C ASN A 162 -15.76 -2.94 0.34
N GLY A 163 -15.70 -1.70 -0.18
CA GLY A 163 -16.10 -0.50 0.55
C GLY A 163 -17.57 -0.56 0.99
N PHE A 164 -17.85 -0.09 2.21
CA PHE A 164 -19.21 -0.05 2.75
C PHE A 164 -20.14 0.83 1.91
N ASN A 165 -19.65 1.97 1.49
CA ASN A 165 -20.44 2.96 0.74
C ASN A 165 -20.51 2.60 -0.75
N LYS A 166 -21.62 1.96 -1.17
CA LYS A 166 -21.80 1.50 -2.56
C LYS A 166 -22.64 2.45 -3.42
N PHE A 167 -23.35 3.41 -2.81
CA PHE A 167 -24.38 4.24 -3.48
C PHE A 167 -24.00 5.73 -3.59
N MET A 168 -22.94 6.16 -2.96
CA MET A 168 -22.45 7.54 -2.97
C MET A 168 -21.18 7.68 -3.82
N PRO A 169 -20.76 8.89 -4.18
CA PRO A 169 -19.47 9.10 -4.81
C PRO A 169 -18.34 8.45 -4.01
N LYS A 170 -17.45 7.75 -4.72
CA LYS A 170 -16.36 6.99 -4.09
C LYS A 170 -15.12 7.87 -3.96
N THR A 171 -14.30 7.57 -2.94
CA THR A 171 -12.94 8.08 -2.81
C THR A 171 -12.16 7.86 -4.10
N LYS A 172 -11.46 8.88 -4.57
CA LYS A 172 -10.56 8.77 -5.71
C LYS A 172 -9.20 8.26 -5.24
N ILE A 173 -8.80 7.07 -5.65
CA ILE A 173 -7.48 6.50 -5.35
C ILE A 173 -6.56 6.80 -6.53
N VAL A 174 -5.41 7.43 -6.28
CA VAL A 174 -4.46 7.86 -7.33
C VAL A 174 -3.02 7.56 -6.93
N THR A 175 -2.14 7.43 -7.91
CA THR A 175 -0.68 7.39 -7.67
C THR A 175 -0.16 8.79 -7.40
N ALA A 176 0.73 8.94 -6.42
CA ALA A 176 1.43 10.20 -6.16
C ALA A 176 2.37 10.54 -7.32
N GLN A 177 2.30 11.78 -7.83
CA GLN A 177 3.13 12.22 -8.96
C GLN A 177 4.62 12.35 -8.62
N SER A 178 4.95 12.67 -7.36
CA SER A 178 6.33 12.91 -6.91
C SER A 178 7.00 11.66 -6.32
N PHE A 179 6.40 10.48 -6.39
CA PHE A 179 6.93 9.22 -5.85
C PHE A 179 7.60 9.38 -4.47
N ASN A 180 8.93 9.11 -4.38
CA ASN A 180 9.69 9.21 -3.13
C ASN A 180 9.97 10.66 -2.69
N ASP A 181 9.88 11.62 -3.59
CA ASP A 181 10.21 13.03 -3.31
C ASP A 181 9.04 13.79 -2.68
N ALA A 182 7.85 13.18 -2.65
CA ALA A 182 6.65 13.77 -2.06
C ALA A 182 6.84 14.19 -0.59
N GLY A 183 7.65 13.44 0.17
CA GLY A 183 7.98 13.75 1.56
C GLY A 183 9.01 14.88 1.75
N ILE A 184 9.69 15.29 0.68
CA ILE A 184 10.72 16.35 0.70
C ILE A 184 10.13 17.67 0.18
N ILE A 185 9.18 17.59 -0.75
CA ILE A 185 8.57 18.73 -1.44
C ILE A 185 7.35 19.27 -0.66
N GLY A 186 6.74 18.46 0.20
CA GLY A 186 5.61 18.84 1.06
C GLY A 186 6.05 19.60 2.26
#